data_b12221ab4da987ddfada66f181ac8057
#
_entry.id   b12221ab4da987ddfada66f181ac8057
#
_cell.length_a   1.000
_cell.length_b   1.000
_cell.length_c   1.000
_cell.angle_alpha   90.00
_cell.angle_beta   90.00
_cell.angle_gamma   90.00
#
_symmetry.space_group_name_H-M   'P 1'
#
loop_
_entity.id
_entity.type
_entity.pdbx_description
1 polymer ?
#
loop_
_entity_poly.entity_id
_entity_poly.type
_entity_poly.pdbx_seq_one_letter_code
_entity_poly.pdbx_strand_id
1 'polypeptide(L)'
;KEADVRRKITVENRQLEIARLEEKVNVILATLEKMAVKYKELNISILKLTKYNFTYEDNAKINAFSKEFKSLATAFGYRSAVVDEIEVKAGTLLPYLQDIELREQVDTPTELKKKVGETTTDIKSDSSASDFVRLIWSYLIALYKVSDSEGGNHPGLILFDEPAQHSMSTKSVSKMLAILSKTKGLQSIVAASFDENDENYAASVSELNINSFKLERLPSKIINEI
;
A
#
# COMPACT_ATOMS: atom_id res chain seq x y z
N LYS A 1 -26.11 37.46 62.30
CA LYS A 1 -27.14 36.54 61.73
C LYS A 1 -27.11 36.46 60.22
N GLU A 2 -27.08 37.58 59.49
CA GLU A 2 -27.14 37.56 58.02
C GLU A 2 -25.85 36.97 57.40
N ALA A 3 -24.66 37.31 57.96
CA ALA A 3 -23.36 36.79 57.52
C ALA A 3 -23.25 35.27 57.75
N ASP A 4 -23.82 34.75 58.81
CA ASP A 4 -23.80 33.31 59.15
C ASP A 4 -24.72 32.51 58.18
N VAL A 5 -25.86 33.09 57.80
CA VAL A 5 -26.74 32.47 56.79
C VAL A 5 -26.07 32.44 55.45
N ARG A 6 -25.40 33.51 55.01
CA ARG A 6 -24.67 33.55 53.74
C ARG A 6 -23.54 32.53 53.72
N ARG A 7 -22.81 32.37 54.83
CA ARG A 7 -21.75 31.34 54.97
C ARG A 7 -22.33 29.92 54.81
N LYS A 8 -23.45 29.63 55.47
CA LYS A 8 -24.10 28.33 55.37
C LYS A 8 -24.54 28.02 53.93
N ILE A 9 -25.18 28.99 53.25
CA ILE A 9 -25.58 28.84 51.86
C ILE A 9 -24.38 28.58 50.96
N THR A 10 -23.24 29.26 51.16
CA THR A 10 -22.04 29.05 50.38
C THR A 10 -21.45 27.66 50.58
N VAL A 11 -21.46 27.15 51.82
CA VAL A 11 -20.98 25.80 52.16
C VAL A 11 -21.89 24.73 51.54
N GLU A 12 -23.19 24.87 51.63
CA GLU A 12 -24.14 23.93 51.04
C GLU A 12 -24.07 23.91 49.50
N ASN A 13 -23.93 25.07 48.87
CA ASN A 13 -23.76 25.14 47.43
C ASN A 13 -22.48 24.45 46.96
N ARG A 14 -21.35 24.60 47.71
CA ARG A 14 -20.11 23.87 47.42
C ARG A 14 -20.27 22.37 47.61
N GLN A 15 -20.95 21.92 48.63
CA GLN A 15 -21.20 20.49 48.85
C GLN A 15 -22.06 19.91 47.73
N LEU A 16 -23.06 20.67 47.26
CA LEU A 16 -23.89 20.24 46.14
C LEU A 16 -23.09 20.17 44.81
N GLU A 17 -22.20 21.10 44.59
CA GLU A 17 -21.32 21.11 43.43
C GLU A 17 -20.33 19.93 43.47
N ILE A 18 -19.75 19.61 44.60
CA ILE A 18 -18.90 18.43 44.81
C ILE A 18 -19.67 17.15 44.50
N ALA A 19 -20.87 17.00 45.07
CA ALA A 19 -21.68 15.81 44.82
C ALA A 19 -22.03 15.62 43.34
N ARG A 20 -22.32 16.72 42.59
CA ARG A 20 -22.54 16.69 41.15
C ARG A 20 -21.29 16.31 40.36
N LEU A 21 -20.11 16.74 40.81
CA LEU A 21 -18.83 16.37 40.21
C LEU A 21 -18.51 14.90 40.43
N GLU A 22 -18.74 14.41 41.68
CA GLU A 22 -18.56 12.99 42.02
C GLU A 22 -19.49 12.09 41.18
N GLU A 23 -20.74 12.48 40.99
CA GLU A 23 -21.66 11.74 40.11
C GLU A 23 -21.16 11.70 38.67
N LYS A 24 -20.68 12.83 38.11
CA LYS A 24 -20.09 12.87 36.77
C LYS A 24 -18.85 12.00 36.67
N VAL A 25 -17.97 12.01 37.65
CA VAL A 25 -16.76 11.17 37.69
C VAL A 25 -17.17 9.69 37.68
N ASN A 26 -18.15 9.30 38.49
CA ASN A 26 -18.64 7.92 38.52
C ASN A 26 -19.22 7.46 37.19
N VAL A 27 -19.95 8.32 36.48
CA VAL A 27 -20.49 8.02 35.16
C VAL A 27 -19.35 7.84 34.13
N ILE A 28 -18.34 8.70 34.21
CA ILE A 28 -17.15 8.59 33.33
C ILE A 28 -16.39 7.29 33.62
N LEU A 29 -16.16 6.95 34.88
CA LEU A 29 -15.47 5.72 35.29
C LEU A 29 -16.24 4.48 34.79
N ALA A 30 -17.54 4.41 34.98
CA ALA A 30 -18.38 3.32 34.47
C ALA A 30 -18.32 3.20 32.93
N THR A 31 -18.23 4.32 32.24
CA THR A 31 -18.07 4.35 30.78
C THR A 31 -16.70 3.84 30.34
N LEU A 32 -15.63 4.26 31.04
CA LEU A 32 -14.28 3.79 30.79
C LEU A 32 -14.14 2.28 31.04
N GLU A 33 -14.74 1.75 32.10
CA GLU A 33 -14.75 0.31 32.37
C GLU A 33 -15.41 -0.46 31.21
N LYS A 34 -16.58 -0.01 30.74
CA LYS A 34 -17.27 -0.62 29.58
C LYS A 34 -16.41 -0.57 28.32
N MET A 35 -15.72 0.56 28.08
CA MET A 35 -14.84 0.70 26.92
C MET A 35 -13.61 -0.22 27.05
N ALA A 36 -13.04 -0.36 28.24
CA ALA A 36 -11.89 -1.26 28.49
C ALA A 36 -12.26 -2.73 28.23
N VAL A 37 -13.45 -3.16 28.65
CA VAL A 37 -13.95 -4.52 28.37
C VAL A 37 -14.11 -4.73 26.86
N LYS A 38 -14.76 -3.80 26.16
CA LYS A 38 -14.94 -3.87 24.71
C LYS A 38 -13.58 -3.91 23.97
N TYR A 39 -12.64 -3.10 24.38
CA TYR A 39 -11.29 -3.09 23.81
C TYR A 39 -10.60 -4.44 23.98
N LYS A 40 -10.69 -5.04 25.16
CA LYS A 40 -10.15 -6.38 25.43
C LYS A 40 -10.80 -7.45 24.54
N GLU A 41 -12.13 -7.43 24.41
CA GLU A 41 -12.87 -8.36 23.56
C GLU A 41 -12.48 -8.20 22.07
N LEU A 42 -12.34 -6.96 21.61
CA LEU A 42 -11.91 -6.67 20.24
C LEU A 42 -10.49 -7.18 19.98
N ASN A 43 -9.56 -6.95 20.91
CA ASN A 43 -8.20 -7.45 20.79
C ASN A 43 -8.14 -8.98 20.75
N ILE A 44 -8.92 -9.66 21.61
CA ILE A 44 -9.02 -11.12 21.56
C ILE A 44 -9.60 -11.59 20.22
N SER A 45 -10.58 -10.89 19.68
CA SER A 45 -11.18 -11.19 18.38
C SER A 45 -10.18 -10.97 17.22
N ILE A 46 -9.43 -9.89 17.25
CA ILE A 46 -8.36 -9.61 16.28
C ILE A 46 -7.28 -10.69 16.34
N LEU A 47 -6.84 -11.09 17.55
CA LEU A 47 -5.86 -12.17 17.71
C LEU A 47 -6.37 -13.54 17.22
N LYS A 48 -7.67 -13.75 17.28
CA LYS A 48 -8.30 -14.95 16.69
C LYS A 48 -8.32 -14.85 15.16
N LEU A 49 -8.65 -13.70 14.58
CA LEU A 49 -8.66 -13.49 13.12
C LEU A 49 -7.30 -13.71 12.49
N THR A 50 -6.22 -13.25 13.12
CA THR A 50 -4.85 -13.47 12.64
C THR A 50 -4.38 -14.93 12.68
N LYS A 51 -5.10 -15.80 13.40
CA LYS A 51 -4.84 -17.25 13.45
C LYS A 51 -5.69 -18.06 12.45
N TYR A 52 -6.59 -17.41 11.70
CA TYR A 52 -7.33 -18.14 10.67
C TYR A 52 -6.37 -18.54 9.55
N ASN A 53 -6.31 -19.83 9.33
CA ASN A 53 -5.73 -20.36 8.11
C ASN A 53 -6.53 -19.78 6.94
N PHE A 54 -5.85 -19.30 5.94
CA PHE A 54 -6.46 -18.89 4.68
C PHE A 54 -7.36 -20.03 4.17
N THR A 55 -8.52 -19.67 3.66
CA THR A 55 -9.42 -20.65 3.04
C THR A 55 -8.79 -21.22 1.77
N TYR A 56 -9.35 -22.27 1.24
CA TYR A 56 -8.91 -22.81 -0.06
C TYR A 56 -9.01 -21.73 -1.16
N GLU A 57 -10.08 -20.94 -1.13
CA GLU A 57 -10.30 -19.84 -2.08
C GLU A 57 -9.27 -18.71 -1.91
N ASP A 58 -8.94 -18.35 -0.68
CA ASP A 58 -7.89 -17.34 -0.41
C ASP A 58 -6.54 -17.81 -0.95
N ASN A 59 -6.18 -19.06 -0.70
CA ASN A 59 -4.94 -19.65 -1.20
C ASN A 59 -4.93 -19.72 -2.75
N ALA A 60 -6.06 -20.01 -3.38
CA ALA A 60 -6.18 -20.00 -4.82
C ALA A 60 -5.94 -18.60 -5.40
N LYS A 61 -6.51 -17.54 -4.78
CA LYS A 61 -6.28 -16.15 -5.17
C LYS A 61 -4.82 -15.72 -4.98
N ILE A 62 -4.19 -16.11 -3.87
CA ILE A 62 -2.77 -15.81 -3.61
C ILE A 62 -1.89 -16.49 -4.66
N ASN A 63 -2.17 -17.75 -5.00
CA ASN A 63 -1.44 -18.47 -6.02
C ASN A 63 -1.65 -17.86 -7.42
N ALA A 64 -2.86 -17.45 -7.76
CA ALA A 64 -3.17 -16.75 -9.00
C ALA A 64 -2.40 -15.42 -9.08
N PHE A 65 -2.36 -14.66 -7.99
CA PHE A 65 -1.59 -13.42 -7.88
C PHE A 65 -0.08 -13.68 -8.05
N SER A 66 0.47 -14.66 -7.35
CA SER A 66 1.89 -15.02 -7.46
C SER A 66 2.26 -15.39 -8.89
N LYS A 67 1.44 -16.19 -9.56
CA LYS A 67 1.64 -16.62 -10.95
C LYS A 67 1.61 -15.43 -11.91
N GLU A 68 0.61 -14.56 -11.81
CA GLU A 68 0.47 -13.40 -12.66
C GLU A 68 1.61 -12.39 -12.45
N PHE A 69 1.97 -12.14 -11.17
CA PHE A 69 3.10 -11.31 -10.79
C PHE A 69 4.41 -11.80 -11.44
N LYS A 70 4.74 -13.08 -11.31
CA LYS A 70 5.94 -13.69 -11.91
C LYS A 70 5.94 -13.59 -13.44
N SER A 71 4.80 -13.83 -14.07
CA SER A 71 4.62 -13.70 -15.52
C SER A 71 4.92 -12.28 -16.00
N LEU A 72 4.39 -11.27 -15.28
CA LEU A 72 4.62 -9.86 -15.60
C LEU A 72 6.07 -9.44 -15.34
N ALA A 73 6.68 -9.88 -14.24
CA ALA A 73 8.09 -9.58 -13.93
C ALA A 73 9.01 -10.11 -15.05
N THR A 74 8.74 -11.32 -15.52
CA THR A 74 9.47 -11.91 -16.67
C THR A 74 9.21 -11.11 -17.94
N ALA A 75 7.97 -10.74 -18.22
CA ALA A 75 7.60 -9.98 -19.43
C ALA A 75 8.28 -8.59 -19.45
N PHE A 76 8.42 -7.92 -18.30
CA PHE A 76 9.10 -6.62 -18.20
C PHE A 76 10.62 -6.73 -18.21
N GLY A 77 11.16 -7.95 -18.11
CA GLY A 77 12.60 -8.20 -18.20
C GLY A 77 13.34 -8.00 -16.89
N TYR A 78 12.72 -8.37 -15.76
CA TYR A 78 13.40 -8.48 -14.46
C TYR A 78 14.56 -9.47 -14.52
N ARG A 79 15.72 -9.12 -13.94
CA ARG A 79 16.96 -9.90 -14.07
C ARG A 79 17.78 -10.02 -12.78
N SER A 80 17.46 -9.25 -11.74
CA SER A 80 18.29 -9.24 -10.52
C SER A 80 18.27 -10.56 -9.75
N ALA A 81 17.21 -11.35 -9.93
CA ALA A 81 17.11 -12.70 -9.38
C ALA A 81 16.28 -13.61 -10.30
N VAL A 82 16.28 -14.90 -10.00
CA VAL A 82 15.43 -15.87 -10.68
C VAL A 82 13.99 -15.63 -10.27
N VAL A 83 13.11 -15.29 -11.23
CA VAL A 83 11.72 -14.93 -10.95
C VAL A 83 10.97 -16.05 -10.23
N ASP A 84 11.28 -17.32 -10.53
CA ASP A 84 10.63 -18.48 -9.89
C ASP A 84 10.96 -18.61 -8.40
N GLU A 85 12.07 -18.05 -7.93
CA GLU A 85 12.46 -18.03 -6.51
C GLU A 85 11.75 -16.94 -5.71
N ILE A 86 11.05 -16.04 -6.37
CA ILE A 86 10.26 -15.02 -5.68
C ILE A 86 8.98 -15.66 -5.14
N GLU A 87 8.78 -15.58 -3.85
CA GLU A 87 7.57 -16.05 -3.19
C GLU A 87 6.67 -14.88 -2.78
N VAL A 88 5.36 -15.14 -2.67
CA VAL A 88 4.39 -14.15 -2.17
C VAL A 88 3.90 -14.58 -0.80
N LYS A 89 4.14 -13.74 0.19
CA LYS A 89 3.74 -14.01 1.58
C LYS A 89 2.22 -13.85 1.74
N ALA A 90 1.53 -14.94 2.05
CA ALA A 90 0.08 -14.96 2.14
C ALA A 90 -0.52 -13.88 3.06
N GLY A 91 0.12 -13.61 4.21
CA GLY A 91 -0.41 -12.64 5.19
C GLY A 91 -0.27 -11.16 4.79
N THR A 92 0.63 -10.82 3.88
CA THR A 92 0.91 -9.42 3.47
C THR A 92 0.71 -9.19 1.97
N LEU A 93 0.63 -10.27 1.18
CA LEU A 93 0.68 -10.28 -0.29
C LEU A 93 1.96 -9.67 -0.87
N LEU A 94 2.98 -9.43 -0.04
CA LEU A 94 4.23 -8.86 -0.50
C LEU A 94 5.13 -9.96 -1.09
N PRO A 95 5.74 -9.72 -2.27
CA PRO A 95 6.76 -10.58 -2.80
C PRO A 95 8.04 -10.49 -1.97
N TYR A 96 8.73 -11.60 -1.80
CA TYR A 96 10.02 -11.68 -1.14
C TYR A 96 10.92 -12.70 -1.82
N LEU A 97 12.21 -12.53 -1.66
CA LEU A 97 13.23 -13.45 -2.14
C LEU A 97 14.09 -13.87 -0.93
N GLN A 98 14.12 -15.16 -0.58
CA GLN A 98 14.90 -15.66 0.54
C GLN A 98 14.69 -14.86 1.84
N ASP A 99 13.44 -14.68 2.27
CA ASP A 99 13.04 -13.89 3.43
C ASP A 99 13.15 -12.35 3.29
N ILE A 100 13.48 -11.84 2.12
CA ILE A 100 13.55 -10.41 1.83
C ILE A 100 12.20 -9.93 1.29
N GLU A 101 11.52 -9.06 2.05
CA GLU A 101 10.22 -8.51 1.62
C GLU A 101 10.40 -7.34 0.65
N LEU A 102 9.52 -7.28 -0.38
CA LEU A 102 9.41 -6.14 -1.28
C LEU A 102 8.66 -5.01 -0.56
N ARG A 103 9.35 -4.25 0.26
CA ARG A 103 8.83 -3.03 0.86
C ARG A 103 9.89 -1.94 0.88
N GLU A 104 9.43 -0.72 0.80
CA GLU A 104 10.27 0.43 1.05
C GLU A 104 10.78 0.37 2.50
N GLN A 105 12.08 0.51 2.72
CA GLN A 105 12.60 0.65 4.08
C GLN A 105 12.02 1.93 4.68
N VAL A 106 10.98 1.79 5.46
CA VAL A 106 10.71 2.77 6.50
C VAL A 106 11.87 2.60 7.49
N ASP A 107 12.60 3.69 7.79
CA ASP A 107 13.72 3.71 8.72
C ASP A 107 13.38 2.93 10.00
N THR A 108 13.77 1.66 10.01
CA THR A 108 13.62 0.83 11.19
C THR A 108 14.68 1.25 12.19
N PRO A 109 14.31 1.60 13.43
CA PRO A 109 15.27 1.95 14.45
C PRO A 109 16.33 0.87 14.58
N THR A 110 17.57 1.27 14.71
CA THR A 110 18.77 0.42 14.76
C THR A 110 18.69 -0.75 15.76
N GLU A 111 17.78 -0.67 16.73
CA GLU A 111 17.53 -1.71 17.74
C GLU A 111 16.75 -2.91 17.22
N LEU A 112 15.92 -2.76 16.18
CA LEU A 112 15.21 -3.87 15.55
C LEU A 112 16.12 -4.65 14.61
N LYS A 113 17.15 -4.02 14.03
CA LYS A 113 18.16 -4.69 13.20
C LYS A 113 18.99 -5.72 13.98
N LYS A 114 19.14 -5.58 15.29
CA LYS A 114 19.86 -6.52 16.15
C LYS A 114 19.08 -7.76 16.56
N LYS A 115 17.75 -7.76 16.38
CA LYS A 115 16.89 -8.90 16.77
C LYS A 115 16.53 -9.83 15.60
N VAL A 116 16.66 -9.36 14.38
CA VAL A 116 16.48 -10.16 13.17
C VAL A 116 17.87 -10.53 12.71
N GLY A 117 18.27 -11.78 12.88
CA GLY A 117 19.61 -12.26 12.62
C GLY A 117 20.19 -11.84 11.27
N GLU A 118 21.47 -11.70 11.21
CA GLU A 118 22.40 -11.05 10.30
C GLU A 118 22.31 -11.32 8.78
N THR A 119 21.19 -11.73 8.21
CA THR A 119 21.06 -12.10 6.79
C THR A 119 19.86 -11.52 6.07
N THR A 120 19.41 -10.34 6.42
CA THR A 120 18.45 -9.62 5.58
C THR A 120 19.20 -8.76 4.58
N THR A 121 19.61 -9.34 3.48
CA THR A 121 19.97 -8.57 2.29
C THR A 121 18.68 -7.91 1.78
N ASP A 122 18.73 -6.60 1.71
CA ASP A 122 17.62 -5.76 1.27
C ASP A 122 17.37 -6.00 -0.23
N ILE A 123 16.16 -6.39 -0.63
CA ILE A 123 15.80 -6.53 -2.06
C ILE A 123 16.19 -5.28 -2.86
N LYS A 124 16.18 -4.11 -2.24
CA LYS A 124 16.60 -2.85 -2.83
C LYS A 124 18.12 -2.80 -3.05
N SER A 125 18.92 -3.44 -2.21
CA SER A 125 20.39 -3.51 -2.38
C SER A 125 20.82 -4.57 -3.39
N ASP A 126 20.03 -5.62 -3.60
CA ASP A 126 20.35 -6.70 -4.53
C ASP A 126 19.70 -6.52 -5.91
N SER A 127 18.70 -5.66 -6.03
CA SER A 127 18.06 -5.34 -7.30
C SER A 127 18.59 -4.00 -7.84
N SER A 128 18.82 -3.93 -9.14
CA SER A 128 19.00 -2.64 -9.78
C SER A 128 17.75 -1.78 -9.59
N ALA A 129 17.89 -0.45 -9.50
CA ALA A 129 16.76 0.45 -9.34
C ALA A 129 15.68 0.23 -10.43
N SER A 130 16.11 -0.06 -11.67
CA SER A 130 15.18 -0.38 -12.77
C SER A 130 14.46 -1.71 -12.58
N ASP A 131 15.11 -2.72 -12.00
CA ASP A 131 14.45 -4.01 -11.72
C ASP A 131 13.44 -3.90 -10.59
N PHE A 132 13.73 -3.09 -9.57
CA PHE A 132 12.76 -2.81 -8.53
C PHE A 132 11.49 -2.14 -9.07
N VAL A 133 11.64 -1.17 -9.98
CA VAL A 133 10.50 -0.53 -10.65
C VAL A 133 9.70 -1.55 -11.48
N ARG A 134 10.35 -2.49 -12.18
CA ARG A 134 9.67 -3.58 -12.90
C ARG A 134 8.84 -4.46 -11.98
N LEU A 135 9.35 -4.75 -10.77
CA LEU A 135 8.58 -5.51 -9.77
C LEU A 135 7.36 -4.72 -9.29
N ILE A 136 7.48 -3.40 -9.06
CA ILE A 136 6.34 -2.55 -8.70
C ILE A 136 5.27 -2.58 -9.79
N TRP A 137 5.63 -2.43 -11.06
CA TRP A 137 4.67 -2.52 -12.17
C TRP A 137 3.98 -3.87 -12.21
N SER A 138 4.78 -4.95 -12.07
CA SER A 138 4.27 -6.31 -12.07
C SER A 138 3.27 -6.53 -10.94
N TYR A 139 3.57 -6.01 -9.75
CA TYR A 139 2.72 -6.10 -8.57
C TYR A 139 1.37 -5.39 -8.77
N LEU A 140 1.40 -4.13 -9.19
CA LEU A 140 0.19 -3.33 -9.35
C LEU A 140 -0.73 -3.91 -10.44
N ILE A 141 -0.17 -4.33 -11.57
CA ILE A 141 -0.95 -4.90 -12.67
C ILE A 141 -1.49 -6.29 -12.31
N ALA A 142 -0.69 -7.13 -11.63
CA ALA A 142 -1.14 -8.44 -11.16
C ALA A 142 -2.28 -8.31 -10.15
N LEU A 143 -2.16 -7.35 -9.22
CA LEU A 143 -3.19 -7.08 -8.22
C LEU A 143 -4.53 -6.72 -8.88
N TYR A 144 -4.51 -5.85 -9.89
CA TYR A 144 -5.71 -5.54 -10.67
C TYR A 144 -6.27 -6.77 -11.37
N LYS A 145 -5.46 -7.47 -12.15
CA LYS A 145 -5.93 -8.59 -12.97
C LYS A 145 -6.56 -9.70 -12.16
N VAL A 146 -5.95 -10.05 -11.02
CA VAL A 146 -6.50 -11.08 -10.13
C VAL A 146 -7.73 -10.55 -9.40
N SER A 147 -7.74 -9.29 -8.97
CA SER A 147 -8.93 -8.69 -8.37
C SER A 147 -10.12 -8.68 -9.33
N ASP A 148 -9.90 -8.38 -10.61
CA ASP A 148 -10.94 -8.39 -11.64
C ASP A 148 -11.46 -9.82 -11.93
N SER A 149 -10.56 -10.78 -12.06
CA SER A 149 -10.94 -12.18 -12.38
C SER A 149 -11.61 -12.93 -11.21
N GLU A 150 -11.26 -12.58 -9.97
CA GLU A 150 -11.71 -13.26 -8.75
C GLU A 150 -12.78 -12.47 -7.97
N GLY A 151 -13.36 -11.45 -8.59
CA GLY A 151 -14.44 -10.64 -7.98
C GLY A 151 -13.97 -9.79 -6.81
N GLY A 152 -12.76 -9.24 -6.88
CA GLY A 152 -12.22 -8.32 -5.88
C GLY A 152 -12.72 -6.88 -6.04
N ASN A 153 -12.22 -5.99 -5.17
CA ASN A 153 -12.68 -4.59 -5.07
C ASN A 153 -11.66 -3.57 -5.59
N HIS A 154 -10.84 -3.93 -6.58
CA HIS A 154 -9.89 -2.97 -7.16
C HIS A 154 -10.67 -1.87 -7.93
N PRO A 155 -10.32 -0.57 -7.76
CA PRO A 155 -11.05 0.54 -8.38
C PRO A 155 -10.97 0.58 -9.91
N GLY A 156 -10.17 -0.27 -10.54
CA GLY A 156 -9.97 -0.28 -11.99
C GLY A 156 -9.16 0.90 -12.53
N LEU A 157 -8.41 1.59 -11.67
CA LEU A 157 -7.56 2.72 -12.04
C LEU A 157 -6.14 2.52 -11.50
N ILE A 158 -5.14 2.71 -12.36
CA ILE A 158 -3.72 2.75 -11.97
C ILE A 158 -3.07 4.00 -12.54
N LEU A 159 -2.27 4.67 -11.71
CA LEU A 159 -1.49 5.85 -12.08
C LEU A 159 -0.01 5.49 -12.03
N PHE A 160 0.70 5.77 -13.12
CA PHE A 160 2.16 5.64 -13.18
C PHE A 160 2.75 7.03 -13.43
N ASP A 161 3.57 7.48 -12.50
CA ASP A 161 4.33 8.71 -12.63
C ASP A 161 5.78 8.36 -12.94
N GLU A 162 6.29 8.92 -14.02
CA GLU A 162 7.67 8.75 -14.52
C GLU A 162 8.16 7.28 -14.56
N PRO A 163 7.43 6.35 -15.20
CA PRO A 163 7.81 4.94 -15.20
C PRO A 163 9.14 4.65 -15.92
N ALA A 164 9.61 5.58 -16.74
CA ALA A 164 10.87 5.46 -17.49
C ALA A 164 12.13 5.87 -16.69
N GLN A 165 11.97 6.26 -15.40
CA GLN A 165 13.11 6.63 -14.54
C GLN A 165 14.11 5.48 -14.32
N HIS A 166 15.25 5.83 -13.73
CA HIS A 166 16.33 4.87 -13.35
C HIS A 166 16.91 4.09 -14.52
N SER A 167 17.16 4.74 -15.65
CA SER A 167 17.74 4.10 -16.85
C SER A 167 16.93 2.90 -17.33
N MET A 168 15.61 2.99 -17.22
CA MET A 168 14.71 1.97 -17.70
C MET A 168 14.85 1.78 -19.22
N SER A 169 14.94 0.54 -19.69
CA SER A 169 14.99 0.28 -21.12
C SER A 169 13.66 0.64 -21.79
N THR A 170 13.70 1.30 -22.95
CA THR A 170 12.53 1.62 -23.77
C THR A 170 11.70 0.39 -24.08
N LYS A 171 12.35 -0.77 -24.27
CA LYS A 171 11.68 -2.07 -24.46
C LYS A 171 10.82 -2.49 -23.26
N SER A 172 11.27 -2.26 -22.02
CA SER A 172 10.47 -2.58 -20.83
C SER A 172 9.25 -1.65 -20.73
N VAL A 173 9.43 -0.36 -21.01
CA VAL A 173 8.35 0.64 -21.03
C VAL A 173 7.32 0.29 -22.13
N SER A 174 7.78 -0.01 -23.34
CA SER A 174 6.91 -0.42 -24.45
C SER A 174 6.06 -1.64 -24.09
N LYS A 175 6.65 -2.66 -23.49
CA LYS A 175 5.92 -3.85 -23.02
C LYS A 175 4.91 -3.53 -21.93
N MET A 176 5.27 -2.67 -20.97
CA MET A 176 4.34 -2.24 -19.92
C MET A 176 3.13 -1.55 -20.54
N LEU A 177 3.35 -0.56 -21.40
CA LEU A 177 2.29 0.17 -22.09
C LEU A 177 1.41 -0.77 -22.94
N ALA A 178 2.02 -1.71 -23.66
CA ALA A 178 1.29 -2.70 -24.47
C ALA A 178 0.43 -3.64 -23.59
N ILE A 179 0.87 -4.01 -22.41
CA ILE A 179 0.10 -4.82 -21.47
C ILE A 179 -1.06 -3.99 -20.89
N LEU A 180 -0.80 -2.77 -20.45
CA LEU A 180 -1.83 -1.86 -19.95
C LEU A 180 -2.94 -1.63 -20.99
N SER A 181 -2.59 -1.35 -22.24
CA SER A 181 -3.53 -1.10 -23.33
C SER A 181 -4.42 -2.30 -23.67
N LYS A 182 -3.97 -3.52 -23.38
CA LYS A 182 -4.70 -4.78 -23.60
C LYS A 182 -5.49 -5.25 -22.39
N THR A 183 -5.26 -4.65 -21.21
CA THR A 183 -5.92 -5.06 -19.97
C THR A 183 -7.33 -4.47 -19.91
N LYS A 184 -8.33 -5.30 -20.16
CA LYS A 184 -9.74 -4.88 -20.18
C LYS A 184 -10.18 -4.39 -18.79
N GLY A 185 -11.07 -3.38 -18.76
CA GLY A 185 -11.62 -2.84 -17.51
C GLY A 185 -10.65 -1.96 -16.72
N LEU A 186 -9.36 -1.96 -17.05
CA LEU A 186 -8.36 -1.12 -16.40
C LEU A 186 -8.25 0.23 -17.11
N GLN A 187 -8.43 1.32 -16.37
CA GLN A 187 -8.00 2.64 -16.78
C GLN A 187 -6.59 2.90 -16.24
N SER A 188 -5.64 3.15 -17.13
CA SER A 188 -4.28 3.51 -16.72
C SER A 188 -3.92 4.91 -17.21
N ILE A 189 -3.34 5.72 -16.34
CA ILE A 189 -2.80 7.03 -16.65
C ILE A 189 -1.30 6.94 -16.45
N VAL A 190 -0.54 7.27 -17.48
CA VAL A 190 0.92 7.22 -17.47
C VAL A 190 1.44 8.61 -17.77
N ALA A 191 2.05 9.25 -16.78
CA ALA A 191 2.77 10.50 -16.95
C ALA A 191 4.26 10.19 -17.13
N ALA A 192 4.86 10.67 -18.20
CA ALA A 192 6.29 10.45 -18.48
C ALA A 192 6.89 11.66 -19.18
N SER A 193 8.09 12.03 -18.77
CA SER A 193 8.94 13.00 -19.47
C SER A 193 9.80 12.22 -20.46
N PHE A 194 9.65 12.53 -21.71
CA PHE A 194 10.61 12.14 -22.72
C PHE A 194 11.45 13.38 -22.99
N ASP A 195 12.74 13.34 -22.63
CA ASP A 195 13.68 14.37 -23.07
C ASP A 195 13.46 14.60 -24.57
N GLU A 196 13.81 15.76 -25.10
CA GLU A 196 13.54 16.24 -26.47
C GLU A 196 13.80 15.23 -27.62
N ASN A 197 14.05 13.96 -27.25
CA ASN A 197 14.33 12.85 -28.13
C ASN A 197 13.04 12.12 -28.52
N ASP A 198 12.43 12.53 -29.61
CA ASP A 198 11.25 11.86 -30.20
C ASP A 198 11.47 10.35 -30.49
N GLU A 199 12.71 9.89 -30.62
CA GLU A 199 13.05 8.49 -30.86
C GLU A 199 12.72 7.61 -29.65
N ASN A 200 13.00 8.07 -28.43
CA ASN A 200 12.67 7.34 -27.20
C ASN A 200 11.17 7.22 -26.99
N TYR A 201 10.44 8.28 -27.30
CA TYR A 201 8.98 8.23 -27.27
C TYR A 201 8.45 7.25 -28.32
N ALA A 202 8.88 7.37 -29.57
CA ALA A 202 8.46 6.48 -30.66
C ALA A 202 8.75 5.00 -30.35
N ALA A 203 9.93 4.70 -29.80
CA ALA A 203 10.30 3.35 -29.39
C ALA A 203 9.42 2.84 -28.21
N SER A 204 9.07 3.70 -27.26
CA SER A 204 8.22 3.33 -26.11
C SER A 204 6.78 3.01 -26.52
N VAL A 205 6.24 3.67 -27.52
CA VAL A 205 4.86 3.45 -28.00
C VAL A 205 4.77 2.52 -29.20
N SER A 206 5.89 1.96 -29.67
CA SER A 206 5.98 1.18 -30.91
C SER A 206 5.08 -0.06 -30.97
N GLU A 207 4.80 -0.68 -29.81
CA GLU A 207 3.92 -1.86 -29.69
C GLU A 207 2.46 -1.50 -29.43
N LEU A 208 2.12 -0.21 -29.31
CA LEU A 208 0.76 0.24 -29.05
C LEU A 208 -0.04 0.37 -30.35
N ASN A 209 -1.31 -0.05 -30.30
CA ASN A 209 -2.26 0.34 -31.32
C ASN A 209 -2.66 1.80 -31.06
N ILE A 210 -2.61 2.65 -32.08
CA ILE A 210 -2.95 4.08 -32.00
C ILE A 210 -4.36 4.33 -31.45
N ASN A 211 -5.27 3.38 -31.60
CA ASN A 211 -6.63 3.48 -31.07
C ASN A 211 -6.79 2.96 -29.64
N SER A 212 -5.72 2.45 -29.02
CA SER A 212 -5.77 1.87 -27.69
C SER A 212 -5.38 2.82 -26.56
N PHE A 213 -4.96 4.05 -26.90
CA PHE A 213 -4.58 5.06 -25.92
C PHE A 213 -4.89 6.47 -26.41
N LYS A 214 -5.02 7.40 -25.49
CA LYS A 214 -5.11 8.82 -25.76
C LYS A 214 -3.79 9.48 -25.32
N LEU A 215 -3.16 10.20 -26.23
CA LEU A 215 -1.97 10.99 -25.93
C LEU A 215 -2.37 12.43 -25.63
N GLU A 216 -1.94 12.95 -24.49
CA GLU A 216 -1.99 14.37 -24.15
C GLU A 216 -0.56 14.90 -24.00
N ARG A 217 -0.18 15.86 -24.82
CA ARG A 217 1.11 16.55 -24.71
C ARG A 217 0.93 17.82 -23.90
N LEU A 218 1.70 17.95 -22.83
CA LEU A 218 1.71 19.13 -21.98
C LEU A 218 2.88 20.04 -22.39
N PRO A 219 2.63 21.20 -23.02
CA PRO A 219 3.69 22.05 -23.59
C PRO A 219 4.45 22.83 -22.51
N SER A 220 3.93 22.89 -21.29
CA SER A 220 4.54 23.60 -20.15
C SER A 220 4.12 22.98 -18.83
N LYS A 221 4.77 23.37 -17.74
CA LYS A 221 4.34 22.98 -16.39
C LYS A 221 2.88 23.38 -16.17
N ILE A 222 2.06 22.43 -15.68
CA ILE A 222 0.64 22.67 -15.38
C ILE A 222 0.47 23.58 -14.17
N ILE A 223 1.46 23.57 -13.25
CA ILE A 223 1.46 24.39 -12.04
C ILE A 223 2.35 25.60 -12.33
N ASN A 224 1.73 26.74 -12.54
CA ASN A 224 2.42 28.03 -12.52
C ASN A 224 2.66 28.40 -11.06
N GLU A 225 3.86 28.83 -10.73
CA GLU A 225 4.14 29.46 -9.45
C GLU A 225 3.19 30.67 -9.30
N ILE A 226 2.47 30.70 -8.18
CA ILE A 226 1.56 31.79 -7.79
C ILE A 226 2.40 32.94 -7.27
#